data_3a67d8b826b50c52e6060548fc04af83
#
_entry.id   3a67d8b826b50c52e6060548fc04af83
#
_cell.length_a   1.000
_cell.length_b   1.000
_cell.length_c   1.000
_cell.angle_alpha   90.00
_cell.angle_beta   90.00
_cell.angle_gamma   90.00
#
_symmetry.space_group_name_H-M   'P 1'
#
loop_
_entity.id
_entity.type
_entity.pdbx_description
1 polymer ?
#
loop_
_entity_poly.entity_id
_entity_poly.type
_entity_poly.pdbx_seq_one_letter_code
_entity_poly.pdbx_strand_id
1 'polypeptide(L)'
;MLTPLCDGYEPSDDKPCLWYVSGGFCKLPMLFRCTEYLRVHEPVLSYSSMNSFVCPRKYYWSNIAGLEPVEKALPLEMGTVADKLLQIIHGQNDPVDFAGFFAPYRDDKEELKPWQYAMWGLFEGYASNDRFNGLKGNCQVEFNWRENGYPQIHGFTDLVTIGEDQIGYEFKYTQRPESYTKFTVSMQLATYFIGSPHLQRITLRAIQVPMLKQSAKETGVQYKDRVKLDFCGRPNHYINDTHYWRTEFDLGEVKERAKRIASTIRLFINQGGKEGFYQQIGPHTCFSPSRCNYLNICESGVVSENIYRKRGNKQLDEKEGTDVITG
;
A
#
# COMPACT_ATOMS: atom_id res chain seq x y z
N MET A 1 6.51 20.31 -5.80
CA MET A 1 6.16 21.48 -4.94
C MET A 1 6.92 21.35 -3.64
N LEU A 2 7.76 22.31 -3.28
CA LEU A 2 8.45 22.34 -1.99
C LEU A 2 7.42 22.76 -0.94
N THR A 3 7.20 21.93 0.09
CA THR A 3 6.32 22.28 1.20
C THR A 3 7.00 23.30 2.11
N PRO A 4 6.30 24.35 2.56
CA PRO A 4 6.86 25.27 3.56
C PRO A 4 7.20 24.50 4.82
N LEU A 5 8.28 24.90 5.47
CA LEU A 5 8.81 24.27 6.66
C LEU A 5 7.96 24.52 7.88
N CYS A 6 8.12 23.57 8.79
CA CYS A 6 7.76 23.65 10.19
C CYS A 6 7.71 25.10 10.65
N ASP A 7 6.53 25.66 10.89
CA ASP A 7 6.40 27.03 11.40
C ASP A 7 7.26 27.18 12.66
N GLY A 8 8.31 27.99 12.56
CA GLY A 8 9.16 28.35 13.68
C GLY A 8 10.45 27.53 13.87
N TYR A 9 10.81 26.60 12.97
CA TYR A 9 12.11 25.93 13.06
C TYR A 9 13.13 26.60 12.13
N GLU A 10 14.06 27.34 12.71
CA GLU A 10 15.31 27.73 12.06
C GLU A 10 16.41 26.73 12.46
N PRO A 11 17.05 26.04 11.50
CA PRO A 11 18.18 25.17 11.81
C PRO A 11 19.30 26.03 12.42
N SER A 12 19.71 25.71 13.64
CA SER A 12 20.94 26.29 14.20
C SER A 12 22.16 25.58 13.61
N ASP A 13 23.29 26.27 13.54
CA ASP A 13 24.56 25.71 13.05
C ASP A 13 25.00 24.47 13.84
N ASP A 14 24.54 24.32 15.08
CA ASP A 14 24.85 23.19 15.96
C ASP A 14 23.98 21.96 15.72
N LYS A 15 22.85 22.09 14.98
CA LYS A 15 21.93 20.99 14.63
C LYS A 15 21.37 21.16 13.23
N PRO A 16 22.19 20.99 12.18
CA PRO A 16 21.72 21.12 10.82
C PRO A 16 20.67 20.05 10.51
N CYS A 17 19.48 20.47 10.09
CA CYS A 17 18.53 19.54 9.49
C CYS A 17 19.11 19.08 8.14
N LEU A 18 19.46 17.82 8.01
CA LEU A 18 20.05 17.22 6.80
C LEU A 18 19.17 17.39 5.53
N TRP A 19 17.94 17.80 5.70
CA TRP A 19 16.95 17.96 4.64
C TRP A 19 16.56 19.40 4.37
N TYR A 20 17.18 20.33 5.08
CA TYR A 20 16.97 21.75 4.89
C TYR A 20 17.61 22.24 3.60
N VAL A 21 16.85 22.96 2.79
CA VAL A 21 17.36 23.69 1.63
C VAL A 21 17.30 25.17 1.98
N SER A 22 18.40 25.88 1.74
CA SER A 22 18.44 27.34 1.88
C SER A 22 17.26 27.97 1.15
N GLY A 23 16.42 28.72 1.87
CA GLY A 23 15.20 29.31 1.34
C GLY A 23 13.90 28.85 1.99
N GLY A 24 13.97 28.13 3.13
CA GLY A 24 12.79 27.83 3.95
C GLY A 24 11.99 26.60 3.52
N PHE A 25 12.60 25.67 2.78
CA PHE A 25 11.91 24.47 2.29
C PHE A 25 12.57 23.19 2.74
N CYS A 26 11.78 22.17 3.04
CA CYS A 26 12.23 20.83 3.36
C CYS A 26 12.13 19.91 2.13
N LYS A 27 13.21 19.17 1.81
CA LYS A 27 13.19 18.16 0.75
C LYS A 27 12.41 16.90 1.13
N LEU A 28 12.00 16.77 2.40
CA LEU A 28 11.18 15.63 2.83
C LEU A 28 9.76 15.79 2.29
N PRO A 29 9.29 14.86 1.46
CA PRO A 29 7.98 14.95 0.82
C PRO A 29 6.81 14.74 1.79
N MET A 30 7.09 14.29 3.01
CA MET A 30 6.06 14.00 4.01
C MET A 30 6.53 14.43 5.39
N LEU A 31 5.91 15.46 5.94
CA LEU A 31 6.19 16.04 7.25
C LEU A 31 6.23 15.01 8.40
N PHE A 32 5.49 13.91 8.28
CA PHE A 32 5.44 12.86 9.31
C PHE A 32 6.68 11.94 9.38
N ARG A 33 7.70 12.16 8.54
CA ARG A 33 8.96 11.40 8.55
C ARG A 33 10.11 12.15 9.23
N CYS A 34 9.91 13.41 9.58
CA CYS A 34 10.93 14.19 10.24
C CYS A 34 10.82 14.03 11.77
N THR A 35 11.87 13.56 12.44
CA THR A 35 11.88 13.42 13.90
C THR A 35 11.73 14.74 14.62
N GLU A 36 12.34 15.84 14.12
CA GLU A 36 12.21 17.15 14.70
C GLU A 36 10.77 17.70 14.54
N TYR A 37 10.16 17.49 13.37
CA TYR A 37 8.76 17.82 13.18
C TYR A 37 7.85 17.04 14.14
N LEU A 38 8.08 15.72 14.28
CA LEU A 38 7.28 14.86 15.15
C LEU A 38 7.46 15.12 16.65
N ARG A 39 8.51 15.84 17.06
CA ARG A 39 8.64 16.32 18.46
C ARG A 39 7.60 17.37 18.80
N VAL A 40 7.16 18.15 17.82
CA VAL A 40 6.26 19.30 18.02
C VAL A 40 4.85 18.96 17.55
N HIS A 41 4.70 18.17 16.50
CA HIS A 41 3.43 17.85 15.84
C HIS A 41 2.99 16.41 16.08
N GLU A 42 1.69 16.17 16.01
CA GLU A 42 1.13 14.83 16.03
C GLU A 42 1.54 14.06 14.76
N PRO A 43 1.93 12.76 14.86
CA PRO A 43 2.24 11.96 13.68
C PRO A 43 0.97 11.74 12.85
N VAL A 44 1.12 11.83 11.52
CA VAL A 44 0.07 11.40 10.60
C VAL A 44 0.13 9.89 10.47
N LEU A 45 -0.98 9.23 10.70
CA LEU A 45 -1.08 7.77 10.70
C LEU A 45 -1.87 7.27 9.48
N SER A 46 -1.47 6.13 8.96
CA SER A 46 -2.23 5.33 8.00
C SER A 46 -2.44 3.93 8.58
N TYR A 47 -3.34 3.14 7.99
CA TYR A 47 -3.48 1.74 8.39
C TYR A 47 -2.13 1.00 8.37
N SER A 48 -1.37 1.12 7.28
CA SER A 48 -0.08 0.44 7.15
C SER A 48 0.95 0.92 8.17
N SER A 49 0.97 2.19 8.51
CA SER A 49 1.85 2.73 9.54
C SER A 49 1.45 2.23 10.93
N MET A 50 0.16 2.22 11.27
CA MET A 50 -0.36 1.66 12.52
C MET A 50 -0.08 0.17 12.63
N ASN A 51 -0.24 -0.58 11.54
CA ASN A 51 0.04 -2.02 11.51
C ASN A 51 1.55 -2.32 11.63
N SER A 52 2.41 -1.47 11.10
CA SER A 52 3.87 -1.62 11.26
C SER A 52 4.33 -1.38 12.71
N PHE A 53 3.55 -0.65 13.50
CA PHE A 53 3.84 -0.33 14.89
C PHE A 53 3.73 -1.54 15.86
N VAL A 54 3.30 -2.69 15.37
CA VAL A 54 3.42 -3.97 16.14
C VAL A 54 4.87 -4.20 16.58
N CYS A 55 5.85 -3.73 15.81
CA CYS A 55 7.26 -3.64 16.24
C CYS A 55 7.71 -2.17 16.10
N PRO A 56 7.96 -1.44 17.21
CA PRO A 56 8.41 -0.06 17.17
C PRO A 56 9.64 0.15 16.29
N ARG A 57 10.65 -0.73 16.33
CA ARG A 57 11.85 -0.66 15.50
C ARG A 57 11.52 -0.80 14.00
N LYS A 58 10.56 -1.67 13.63
CA LYS A 58 10.07 -1.78 12.25
C LYS A 58 9.42 -0.48 11.81
N TYR A 59 8.57 0.11 12.68
CA TYR A 59 7.96 1.42 12.41
C TYR A 59 9.03 2.49 12.18
N TYR A 60 10.06 2.54 13.03
CA TYR A 60 11.16 3.49 12.85
C TYR A 60 11.80 3.35 11.46
N TRP A 61 12.22 2.15 11.07
CA TRP A 61 12.87 1.96 9.78
C TRP A 61 11.97 2.30 8.59
N SER A 62 10.72 1.86 8.62
CA SER A 62 9.79 2.05 7.50
C SER A 62 9.21 3.46 7.42
N ASN A 63 8.87 4.08 8.56
CA ASN A 63 8.09 5.31 8.59
C ASN A 63 8.90 6.55 8.99
N ILE A 64 9.85 6.41 9.91
CA ILE A 64 10.71 7.54 10.30
C ILE A 64 11.95 7.61 9.41
N ALA A 65 12.73 6.53 9.34
CA ALA A 65 13.91 6.46 8.48
C ALA A 65 13.57 6.38 6.98
N GLY A 66 12.33 6.01 6.65
CA GLY A 66 11.84 5.94 5.26
C GLY A 66 12.57 4.90 4.41
N LEU A 67 13.03 3.80 5.00
CA LEU A 67 13.70 2.74 4.27
C LEU A 67 12.71 1.75 3.65
N GLU A 68 13.03 1.26 2.48
CA GLU A 68 12.36 0.12 1.85
C GLU A 68 13.39 -0.85 1.29
N PRO A 69 13.08 -2.16 1.22
CA PRO A 69 13.94 -3.12 0.54
C PRO A 69 14.14 -2.75 -0.92
N VAL A 70 15.37 -2.92 -1.44
CA VAL A 70 15.67 -2.75 -2.87
C VAL A 70 14.88 -3.79 -3.67
N GLU A 71 14.93 -5.05 -3.22
CA GLU A 71 14.15 -6.12 -3.81
C GLU A 71 12.82 -6.28 -3.06
N LYS A 72 11.72 -6.20 -3.78
CA LYS A 72 10.39 -6.50 -3.23
C LYS A 72 10.19 -8.02 -3.25
N ALA A 73 9.65 -8.57 -2.17
CA ALA A 73 9.19 -9.95 -2.18
C ALA A 73 8.13 -10.16 -3.27
N LEU A 74 8.22 -11.28 -4.01
CA LEU A 74 7.32 -11.57 -5.13
C LEU A 74 5.83 -11.35 -4.83
N PRO A 75 5.26 -11.73 -3.66
CA PRO A 75 3.85 -11.43 -3.37
C PRO A 75 3.52 -9.93 -3.32
N LEU A 76 4.47 -9.10 -2.87
CA LEU A 76 4.28 -7.64 -2.85
C LEU A 76 4.37 -7.03 -4.26
N GLU A 77 5.28 -7.56 -5.09
CA GLU A 77 5.37 -7.17 -6.50
C GLU A 77 4.08 -7.52 -7.24
N MET A 78 3.61 -8.77 -7.10
CA MET A 78 2.36 -9.23 -7.69
C MET A 78 1.16 -8.38 -7.23
N GLY A 79 1.08 -8.07 -5.95
CA GLY A 79 0.03 -7.18 -5.41
C GLY A 79 0.07 -5.78 -6.03
N THR A 80 1.26 -5.20 -6.19
CA THR A 80 1.43 -3.89 -6.82
C THR A 80 0.99 -3.87 -8.29
N VAL A 81 1.32 -4.93 -9.05
CA VAL A 81 0.91 -5.06 -10.46
C VAL A 81 -0.60 -5.26 -10.58
N ALA A 82 -1.17 -6.10 -9.72
CA ALA A 82 -2.61 -6.34 -9.68
C ALA A 82 -3.39 -5.05 -9.34
N ASP A 83 -2.92 -4.26 -8.37
CA ASP A 83 -3.52 -2.98 -7.99
C ASP A 83 -3.55 -2.00 -9.18
N LYS A 84 -2.44 -1.85 -9.91
CA LYS A 84 -2.38 -1.03 -11.12
C LYS A 84 -3.37 -1.49 -12.20
N LEU A 85 -3.48 -2.80 -12.45
CA LEU A 85 -4.44 -3.35 -13.41
C LEU A 85 -5.88 -3.05 -13.00
N LEU A 86 -6.22 -3.20 -11.72
CA LEU A 86 -7.55 -2.90 -11.19
C LEU A 86 -7.90 -1.41 -11.32
N GLN A 87 -6.93 -0.52 -11.09
CA GLN A 87 -7.11 0.91 -11.31
C GLN A 87 -7.44 1.22 -12.77
N ILE A 88 -6.75 0.59 -13.74
CA ILE A 88 -7.03 0.77 -15.16
C ILE A 88 -8.42 0.19 -15.51
N ILE A 89 -8.73 -1.03 -15.07
CA ILE A 89 -9.99 -1.70 -15.38
C ILE A 89 -11.20 -0.92 -14.85
N HIS A 90 -11.11 -0.41 -13.61
CA HIS A 90 -12.24 0.24 -12.95
C HIS A 90 -12.28 1.76 -13.10
N GLY A 91 -11.13 2.40 -13.34
CA GLY A 91 -11.02 3.85 -13.48
C GLY A 91 -11.19 4.37 -14.90
N GLN A 92 -11.06 3.51 -15.92
CA GLN A 92 -11.16 3.89 -17.33
C GLN A 92 -12.41 3.30 -17.99
N ASN A 93 -12.93 4.02 -18.98
CA ASN A 93 -14.04 3.54 -19.80
C ASN A 93 -13.58 2.79 -21.06
N ASP A 94 -12.34 2.99 -21.47
CA ASP A 94 -11.76 2.37 -22.65
C ASP A 94 -11.30 0.93 -22.37
N PRO A 95 -11.26 0.08 -23.41
CA PRO A 95 -10.70 -1.27 -23.30
C PRO A 95 -9.23 -1.22 -22.81
N VAL A 96 -8.89 -2.13 -21.92
CA VAL A 96 -7.54 -2.21 -21.34
C VAL A 96 -6.56 -2.77 -22.37
N ASP A 97 -5.50 -2.03 -22.67
CA ASP A 97 -4.34 -2.54 -23.43
C ASP A 97 -3.41 -3.34 -22.53
N PHE A 98 -3.73 -4.61 -22.35
CA PHE A 98 -2.89 -5.51 -21.55
C PHE A 98 -1.50 -5.74 -22.15
N ALA A 99 -1.37 -5.72 -23.49
CA ALA A 99 -0.09 -5.91 -24.14
C ALA A 99 0.86 -4.74 -23.87
N GLY A 100 0.37 -3.52 -24.00
CA GLY A 100 1.10 -2.30 -23.65
C GLY A 100 1.40 -2.24 -22.15
N PHE A 101 0.46 -2.63 -21.28
CA PHE A 101 0.68 -2.66 -19.83
C PHE A 101 1.83 -3.61 -19.43
N PHE A 102 1.91 -4.80 -20.04
CA PHE A 102 2.95 -5.79 -19.72
C PHE A 102 4.26 -5.60 -20.50
N ALA A 103 4.30 -4.73 -21.52
CA ALA A 103 5.52 -4.50 -22.31
C ALA A 103 6.76 -4.15 -21.46
N PRO A 104 6.69 -3.24 -20.45
CA PRO A 104 7.85 -2.89 -19.62
C PRO A 104 8.34 -4.01 -18.71
N TYR A 105 7.58 -5.10 -18.57
CA TYR A 105 7.94 -6.24 -17.70
C TYR A 105 8.62 -7.38 -18.45
N ARG A 106 8.80 -7.25 -19.77
CA ARG A 106 9.49 -8.24 -20.61
C ARG A 106 10.98 -8.23 -20.32
N ASP A 107 11.57 -9.40 -20.38
CA ASP A 107 13.03 -9.55 -20.30
C ASP A 107 13.73 -9.24 -21.65
N ASP A 108 15.05 -9.42 -21.68
CA ASP A 108 15.88 -9.22 -22.89
C ASP A 108 15.51 -10.16 -24.07
N LYS A 109 14.70 -11.19 -23.81
CA LYS A 109 14.18 -12.13 -24.82
C LYS A 109 12.75 -11.83 -25.22
N GLU A 110 12.22 -10.68 -24.80
CA GLU A 110 10.83 -10.27 -25.04
C GLU A 110 9.80 -11.17 -24.33
N GLU A 111 10.21 -11.92 -23.30
CA GLU A 111 9.35 -12.84 -22.57
C GLU A 111 8.94 -12.27 -21.20
N LEU A 112 7.73 -12.64 -20.77
CA LEU A 112 7.24 -12.39 -19.42
C LEU A 112 7.54 -13.59 -18.52
N LYS A 113 7.68 -13.34 -17.23
CA LYS A 113 7.73 -14.43 -16.23
C LYS A 113 6.39 -15.18 -16.18
N PRO A 114 6.36 -16.46 -15.83
CA PRO A 114 5.13 -17.26 -15.79
C PRO A 114 4.00 -16.62 -14.97
N TRP A 115 4.31 -16.00 -13.82
CA TRP A 115 3.30 -15.35 -13.01
C TRP A 115 2.68 -14.11 -13.68
N GLN A 116 3.40 -13.42 -14.54
CA GLN A 116 2.93 -12.27 -15.30
C GLN A 116 1.95 -12.70 -16.40
N TYR A 117 2.26 -13.78 -17.11
CA TYR A 117 1.31 -14.41 -18.05
C TYR A 117 0.03 -14.89 -17.35
N ALA A 118 0.17 -15.52 -16.17
CA ALA A 118 -0.99 -15.93 -15.38
C ALA A 118 -1.85 -14.74 -14.94
N MET A 119 -1.23 -13.67 -14.48
CA MET A 119 -1.91 -12.44 -14.10
C MET A 119 -2.60 -11.78 -15.29
N TRP A 120 -1.92 -11.69 -16.44
CA TRP A 120 -2.52 -11.18 -17.67
C TRP A 120 -3.77 -11.96 -18.06
N GLY A 121 -3.68 -13.30 -18.15
CA GLY A 121 -4.85 -14.13 -18.48
C GLY A 121 -6.01 -13.97 -17.52
N LEU A 122 -5.73 -13.93 -16.21
CA LEU A 122 -6.73 -13.70 -15.19
C LEU A 122 -7.44 -12.34 -15.38
N PHE A 123 -6.67 -11.25 -15.46
CA PHE A 123 -7.25 -9.91 -15.53
C PHE A 123 -7.88 -9.59 -16.90
N GLU A 124 -7.42 -10.20 -17.97
CA GLU A 124 -8.09 -10.15 -19.27
C GLU A 124 -9.47 -10.87 -19.22
N GLY A 125 -9.54 -12.02 -18.56
CA GLY A 125 -10.81 -12.70 -18.27
C GLY A 125 -11.71 -11.89 -17.34
N TYR A 126 -11.14 -11.27 -16.30
CA TYR A 126 -11.86 -10.39 -15.37
C TYR A 126 -12.47 -9.18 -16.09
N ALA A 127 -11.70 -8.49 -16.92
CA ALA A 127 -12.15 -7.31 -17.68
C ALA A 127 -13.17 -7.65 -18.78
N SER A 128 -13.16 -8.88 -19.29
CA SER A 128 -14.16 -9.35 -20.28
C SER A 128 -15.46 -9.85 -19.65
N ASN A 129 -15.56 -9.92 -18.32
CA ASN A 129 -16.74 -10.38 -17.61
C ASN A 129 -17.61 -9.20 -17.19
N ASP A 130 -18.84 -9.09 -17.71
CA ASP A 130 -19.76 -7.98 -17.47
C ASP A 130 -20.03 -7.72 -15.98
N ARG A 131 -20.07 -8.78 -15.17
CA ARG A 131 -20.27 -8.66 -13.71
C ARG A 131 -19.18 -7.82 -13.04
N PHE A 132 -17.95 -7.88 -13.54
CA PHE A 132 -16.81 -7.21 -12.92
C PHE A 132 -16.44 -5.92 -13.67
N ASN A 133 -16.50 -5.92 -14.99
CA ASN A 133 -16.19 -4.76 -15.82
C ASN A 133 -17.21 -3.61 -15.64
N GLY A 134 -18.45 -3.93 -15.31
CA GLY A 134 -19.49 -2.94 -15.00
C GLY A 134 -19.24 -2.13 -13.73
N LEU A 135 -18.33 -2.57 -12.86
CA LEU A 135 -17.94 -1.84 -11.66
C LEU A 135 -16.99 -0.69 -12.05
N LYS A 136 -17.49 0.53 -12.04
CA LYS A 136 -16.73 1.74 -12.33
C LYS A 136 -16.75 2.69 -11.14
N GLY A 137 -15.65 3.44 -10.97
CA GLY A 137 -15.52 4.37 -9.86
C GLY A 137 -14.23 5.17 -9.89
N ASN A 138 -14.05 5.97 -8.85
CA ASN A 138 -12.83 6.69 -8.61
C ASN A 138 -11.84 5.76 -7.88
N CYS A 139 -10.68 5.52 -8.50
CA CYS A 139 -9.63 4.69 -7.92
C CYS A 139 -8.72 5.51 -7.01
N GLN A 140 -8.14 4.85 -5.99
CA GLN A 140 -7.20 5.44 -5.03
C GLN A 140 -7.73 6.75 -4.43
N VAL A 141 -8.98 6.69 -3.94
CA VAL A 141 -9.64 7.86 -3.36
C VAL A 141 -8.96 8.22 -2.05
N GLU A 142 -8.29 9.37 -2.06
CA GLU A 142 -7.59 9.89 -0.89
C GLU A 142 -8.60 10.34 0.18
N PHE A 143 -8.31 10.02 1.43
CA PHE A 143 -8.98 10.59 2.59
C PHE A 143 -7.97 11.13 3.60
N ASN A 144 -8.39 12.17 4.29
CA ASN A 144 -7.58 12.85 5.28
C ASN A 144 -8.47 13.29 6.44
N TRP A 145 -8.57 12.42 7.45
CA TRP A 145 -9.43 12.67 8.60
C TRP A 145 -8.68 13.39 9.72
N ARG A 146 -9.32 14.41 10.26
CA ARG A 146 -8.85 15.18 11.41
C ARG A 146 -9.99 15.41 12.38
N GLU A 147 -9.72 15.18 13.64
CA GLU A 147 -10.64 15.44 14.76
C GLU A 147 -9.81 15.94 15.95
N ASN A 148 -10.32 16.93 16.68
CA ASN A 148 -9.59 17.51 17.80
C ASN A 148 -9.30 16.46 18.89
N GLY A 149 -8.05 16.42 19.35
CA GLY A 149 -7.58 15.44 20.34
C GLY A 149 -7.18 14.08 19.76
N TYR A 150 -7.20 13.91 18.43
CA TYR A 150 -6.77 12.71 17.73
C TYR A 150 -5.68 12.99 16.70
N PRO A 151 -4.78 12.04 16.41
CA PRO A 151 -3.84 12.19 15.32
C PRO A 151 -4.56 12.23 13.97
N GLN A 152 -3.99 12.92 13.02
CA GLN A 152 -4.47 12.88 11.65
C GLN A 152 -4.37 11.45 11.09
N ILE A 153 -5.44 10.97 10.46
CA ILE A 153 -5.45 9.69 9.75
C ILE A 153 -5.56 9.96 8.25
N HIS A 154 -4.61 9.42 7.50
CA HIS A 154 -4.51 9.59 6.06
C HIS A 154 -4.45 8.23 5.37
N GLY A 155 -5.04 8.12 4.19
CA GLY A 155 -4.99 6.89 3.41
C GLY A 155 -5.74 7.01 2.09
N PHE A 156 -5.86 5.85 1.44
CA PHE A 156 -6.55 5.72 0.16
C PHE A 156 -7.51 4.53 0.23
N THR A 157 -8.69 4.70 -0.30
CA THR A 157 -9.62 3.60 -0.59
C THR A 157 -9.36 3.18 -2.03
N ASP A 158 -9.19 1.88 -2.29
CA ASP A 158 -8.76 1.39 -3.60
C ASP A 158 -9.72 1.80 -4.72
N LEU A 159 -11.04 1.74 -4.44
CA LEU A 159 -12.08 2.21 -5.35
C LEU A 159 -13.29 2.70 -4.56
N VAL A 160 -13.89 3.80 -5.00
CA VAL A 160 -15.22 4.26 -4.54
C VAL A 160 -16.13 4.39 -5.74
N THR A 161 -17.28 3.71 -5.72
CA THR A 161 -18.23 3.75 -6.83
C THR A 161 -18.82 5.15 -7.02
N ILE A 162 -19.21 5.45 -8.27
CA ILE A 162 -19.91 6.68 -8.62
C ILE A 162 -21.41 6.47 -8.40
N GLY A 163 -22.13 7.47 -7.87
CA GLY A 163 -23.56 7.43 -7.65
C GLY A 163 -23.96 7.84 -6.23
N GLU A 164 -25.26 7.77 -5.93
CA GLU A 164 -25.81 8.18 -4.62
C GLU A 164 -25.39 7.22 -3.51
N ASP A 165 -25.45 5.90 -3.77
CA ASP A 165 -25.03 4.87 -2.84
C ASP A 165 -23.56 4.50 -3.08
N GLN A 166 -22.65 5.35 -2.62
CA GLN A 166 -21.22 5.11 -2.76
C GLN A 166 -20.78 3.90 -1.93
N ILE A 167 -20.13 2.96 -2.60
CA ILE A 167 -19.56 1.75 -1.99
C ILE A 167 -18.06 1.83 -2.14
N GLY A 168 -17.36 1.66 -1.03
CA GLY A 168 -15.91 1.47 -1.04
C GLY A 168 -15.55 0.03 -1.45
N TYR A 169 -14.45 -0.13 -2.15
CA TYR A 169 -13.84 -1.43 -2.41
C TYR A 169 -12.42 -1.46 -1.89
N GLU A 170 -12.06 -2.59 -1.33
CA GLU A 170 -10.70 -2.99 -0.99
C GLU A 170 -10.38 -4.24 -1.79
N PHE A 171 -9.30 -4.21 -2.57
CA PHE A 171 -8.87 -5.32 -3.40
C PHE A 171 -7.71 -6.07 -2.74
N LYS A 172 -7.77 -7.42 -2.79
CA LYS A 172 -6.69 -8.29 -2.34
C LYS A 172 -6.38 -9.34 -3.39
N TYR A 173 -5.17 -9.29 -3.96
CA TYR A 173 -4.67 -10.33 -4.85
C TYR A 173 -3.86 -11.32 -4.03
N THR A 174 -4.34 -12.56 -3.87
CA THR A 174 -3.85 -13.49 -2.86
C THR A 174 -3.99 -14.95 -3.25
N GLN A 175 -3.10 -15.80 -2.74
CA GLN A 175 -3.24 -17.26 -2.84
C GLN A 175 -4.26 -17.83 -1.85
N ARG A 176 -4.64 -17.09 -0.81
CA ARG A 176 -5.49 -17.55 0.28
C ARG A 176 -6.60 -16.53 0.56
N PRO A 177 -7.63 -16.46 -0.28
CA PRO A 177 -8.76 -15.54 -0.09
C PRO A 177 -9.42 -15.68 1.29
N GLU A 178 -9.49 -16.90 1.80
CA GLU A 178 -10.09 -17.25 3.08
C GLU A 178 -9.35 -16.66 4.31
N SER A 179 -8.10 -16.21 4.13
CA SER A 179 -7.34 -15.56 5.21
C SER A 179 -7.81 -14.13 5.52
N TYR A 180 -8.57 -13.53 4.61
CA TYR A 180 -9.10 -12.17 4.78
C TYR A 180 -10.47 -12.19 5.47
N THR A 181 -10.46 -12.54 6.75
CA THR A 181 -11.65 -12.50 7.61
C THR A 181 -11.89 -11.10 8.15
N LYS A 182 -13.08 -10.84 8.71
CA LYS A 182 -13.39 -9.58 9.39
C LYS A 182 -12.30 -9.22 10.41
N PHE A 183 -11.82 -10.17 11.18
CA PHE A 183 -10.78 -9.94 12.19
C PHE A 183 -9.48 -9.40 11.56
N THR A 184 -9.02 -9.99 10.45
CA THR A 184 -7.75 -9.60 9.81
C THR A 184 -7.81 -8.25 9.10
N VAL A 185 -8.99 -7.83 8.62
CA VAL A 185 -9.16 -6.57 7.88
C VAL A 185 -9.82 -5.46 8.69
N SER A 186 -10.31 -5.75 9.90
CA SER A 186 -11.12 -4.81 10.70
C SER A 186 -10.48 -3.44 10.87
N MET A 187 -9.19 -3.42 11.21
CA MET A 187 -8.45 -2.16 11.41
C MET A 187 -8.35 -1.34 10.12
N GLN A 188 -8.12 -1.99 8.99
CA GLN A 188 -8.02 -1.33 7.69
C GLN A 188 -9.36 -0.73 7.27
N LEU A 189 -10.42 -1.54 7.32
CA LEU A 189 -11.75 -1.11 6.91
C LEU A 189 -12.32 -0.03 7.83
N ALA A 190 -12.11 -0.16 9.15
CA ALA A 190 -12.49 0.87 10.09
C ALA A 190 -11.75 2.19 9.84
N THR A 191 -10.47 2.14 9.43
CA THR A 191 -9.71 3.33 9.04
C THR A 191 -10.35 4.01 7.82
N TYR A 192 -10.82 3.24 6.84
CA TYR A 192 -11.53 3.78 5.67
C TYR A 192 -12.87 4.40 6.05
N PHE A 193 -13.65 3.76 6.92
CA PHE A 193 -14.89 4.32 7.43
C PHE A 193 -14.69 5.61 8.24
N ILE A 194 -13.58 5.72 8.99
CA ILE A 194 -13.22 6.95 9.68
C ILE A 194 -12.91 8.04 8.67
N GLY A 195 -12.07 7.73 7.68
CA GLY A 195 -11.60 8.68 6.68
C GLY A 195 -12.66 9.12 5.67
N SER A 196 -13.65 8.26 5.40
CA SER A 196 -14.73 8.48 4.44
C SER A 196 -16.09 8.31 5.12
N PRO A 197 -16.59 9.33 5.86
CA PRO A 197 -17.82 9.22 6.65
C PRO A 197 -19.08 8.90 5.84
N HIS A 198 -19.09 9.25 4.55
CA HIS A 198 -20.19 9.00 3.62
C HIS A 198 -20.33 7.52 3.23
N LEU A 199 -19.25 6.74 3.34
CA LEU A 199 -19.31 5.31 3.05
C LEU A 199 -20.04 4.55 4.15
N GLN A 200 -21.10 3.84 3.79
CA GLN A 200 -21.84 2.95 4.69
C GLN A 200 -21.45 1.49 4.50
N ARG A 201 -20.91 1.14 3.32
CA ARG A 201 -20.50 -0.21 2.99
C ARG A 201 -19.14 -0.22 2.29
N ILE A 202 -18.31 -1.21 2.63
CA ILE A 202 -17.09 -1.54 1.91
C ILE A 202 -17.17 -3.00 1.49
N THR A 203 -16.86 -3.27 0.24
CA THR A 203 -16.70 -4.63 -0.28
C THR A 203 -15.23 -4.99 -0.33
N LEU A 204 -14.85 -5.99 0.43
CA LEU A 204 -13.55 -6.64 0.28
C LEU A 204 -13.65 -7.65 -0.86
N ARG A 205 -12.95 -7.39 -1.96
CA ARG A 205 -12.82 -8.31 -3.09
C ARG A 205 -11.47 -9.00 -3.05
N ALA A 206 -11.48 -10.26 -2.63
CA ALA A 206 -10.30 -11.10 -2.69
C ALA A 206 -10.24 -11.82 -4.05
N ILE A 207 -9.17 -11.58 -4.79
CA ILE A 207 -8.90 -12.15 -6.11
C ILE A 207 -7.83 -13.21 -5.94
N GLN A 208 -8.19 -14.45 -6.23
CA GLN A 208 -7.28 -15.59 -6.06
C GLN A 208 -6.23 -15.64 -7.17
N VAL A 209 -4.98 -15.76 -6.77
CA VAL A 209 -3.86 -16.04 -7.68
C VAL A 209 -4.12 -17.37 -8.40
N PRO A 210 -3.99 -17.45 -9.74
CA PRO A 210 -4.15 -18.71 -10.46
C PRO A 210 -3.18 -19.76 -9.96
N MET A 211 -3.71 -20.92 -9.60
CA MET A 211 -2.91 -22.09 -9.15
C MET A 211 -2.41 -22.95 -10.30
N LEU A 212 -2.87 -22.67 -11.52
CA LEU A 212 -2.38 -23.34 -12.74
C LEU A 212 -0.89 -23.05 -12.93
N LYS A 213 -0.15 -24.08 -13.33
CA LYS A 213 1.28 -23.95 -13.66
C LYS A 213 1.48 -24.02 -15.16
N GLN A 214 2.38 -23.22 -15.70
CA GLN A 214 2.79 -23.32 -17.09
C GLN A 214 3.44 -24.69 -17.34
N SER A 215 2.98 -25.39 -18.37
CA SER A 215 3.57 -26.67 -18.82
C SER A 215 4.90 -26.39 -19.56
N ALA A 216 5.85 -27.33 -19.50
CA ALA A 216 7.13 -27.21 -20.20
C ALA A 216 7.00 -27.13 -21.74
N LYS A 217 5.87 -27.60 -22.30
CA LYS A 217 5.59 -27.55 -23.75
C LYS A 217 4.70 -26.38 -24.15
N GLU A 218 4.29 -25.56 -23.21
CA GLU A 218 3.33 -24.49 -23.40
C GLU A 218 4.08 -23.15 -23.52
N THR A 219 3.78 -22.37 -24.55
CA THR A 219 4.29 -21.00 -24.65
C THR A 219 3.62 -20.11 -23.58
N GLY A 220 4.23 -18.98 -23.25
CA GLY A 220 3.63 -18.04 -22.31
C GLY A 220 2.24 -17.56 -22.76
N VAL A 221 2.04 -17.32 -24.04
CA VAL A 221 0.75 -16.91 -24.62
C VAL A 221 -0.30 -18.02 -24.46
N GLN A 222 0.03 -19.28 -24.77
CA GLN A 222 -0.87 -20.41 -24.57
C GLN A 222 -1.26 -20.56 -23.09
N TYR A 223 -0.29 -20.37 -22.19
CA TYR A 223 -0.54 -20.40 -20.75
C TYR A 223 -1.50 -19.28 -20.32
N LYS A 224 -1.25 -18.06 -20.80
CA LYS A 224 -2.13 -16.89 -20.57
C LYS A 224 -3.57 -17.21 -21.01
N ASP A 225 -3.73 -17.70 -22.24
CA ASP A 225 -5.07 -18.00 -22.80
C ASP A 225 -5.78 -19.11 -22.01
N ARG A 226 -5.05 -20.11 -21.56
CA ARG A 226 -5.61 -21.18 -20.70
C ARG A 226 -6.06 -20.64 -19.34
N VAL A 227 -5.30 -19.74 -18.72
CA VAL A 227 -5.71 -19.08 -17.46
C VAL A 227 -6.96 -18.23 -17.68
N LYS A 228 -7.02 -17.46 -18.77
CA LYS A 228 -8.22 -16.69 -19.16
C LYS A 228 -9.45 -17.56 -19.29
N LEU A 229 -9.35 -18.67 -20.03
CA LEU A 229 -10.45 -19.62 -20.21
C LEU A 229 -10.90 -20.25 -18.89
N ASP A 230 -9.94 -20.60 -18.02
CA ASP A 230 -10.25 -21.15 -16.71
C ASP A 230 -11.00 -20.15 -15.83
N PHE A 231 -10.58 -18.88 -15.83
CA PHE A 231 -11.32 -17.79 -15.16
C PHE A 231 -12.74 -17.64 -15.73
N CYS A 232 -12.89 -17.57 -17.05
CA CYS A 232 -14.20 -17.40 -17.70
C CYS A 232 -15.15 -18.57 -17.39
N GLY A 233 -14.62 -19.79 -17.29
CA GLY A 233 -15.42 -20.98 -16.97
C GLY A 233 -15.85 -21.07 -15.50
N ARG A 234 -15.13 -20.46 -14.58
CA ARG A 234 -15.41 -20.52 -13.14
C ARG A 234 -15.02 -19.24 -12.37
N PRO A 235 -15.58 -18.08 -12.72
CA PRO A 235 -15.18 -16.80 -12.12
C PRO A 235 -15.37 -16.76 -10.60
N ASN A 236 -16.38 -17.42 -10.06
CA ASN A 236 -16.62 -17.48 -8.61
C ASN A 236 -15.55 -18.28 -7.83
N HIS A 237 -14.72 -19.08 -8.51
CA HIS A 237 -13.57 -19.72 -7.88
C HIS A 237 -12.45 -18.68 -7.60
N TYR A 238 -12.36 -17.66 -8.45
CA TYR A 238 -11.31 -16.65 -8.37
C TYR A 238 -11.70 -15.42 -7.60
N ILE A 239 -12.99 -15.09 -7.52
CA ILE A 239 -13.47 -13.84 -6.91
C ILE A 239 -14.33 -14.16 -5.70
N ASN A 240 -13.90 -13.64 -4.56
CA ASN A 240 -14.63 -13.73 -3.30
C ASN A 240 -14.92 -12.30 -2.80
N ASP A 241 -16.20 -11.90 -2.85
CA ASP A 241 -16.69 -10.62 -2.35
C ASP A 241 -17.28 -10.80 -0.95
N THR A 242 -16.76 -10.05 0.01
CA THR A 242 -17.31 -9.98 1.36
C THR A 242 -17.72 -8.53 1.65
N HIS A 243 -18.95 -8.34 2.09
CA HIS A 243 -19.49 -7.02 2.36
C HIS A 243 -19.41 -6.71 3.85
N TYR A 244 -18.94 -5.51 4.17
CA TYR A 244 -18.83 -5.01 5.53
C TYR A 244 -19.56 -3.68 5.64
N TRP A 245 -20.36 -3.55 6.69
CA TRP A 245 -21.11 -2.34 6.97
C TRP A 245 -20.43 -1.51 8.05
N ARG A 246 -20.52 -0.19 7.92
CA ARG A 246 -19.96 0.75 8.88
C ARG A 246 -20.34 0.44 10.33
N THR A 247 -21.61 0.06 10.55
CA THR A 247 -22.15 -0.26 11.87
C THR A 247 -21.56 -1.51 12.52
N GLU A 248 -20.81 -2.31 11.77
CA GLU A 248 -20.15 -3.51 12.28
C GLU A 248 -18.82 -3.23 13.00
N PHE A 249 -18.33 -1.98 12.97
CA PHE A 249 -17.02 -1.60 13.48
C PHE A 249 -17.14 -0.61 14.63
N ASP A 250 -16.36 -0.83 15.68
CA ASP A 250 -16.14 0.17 16.73
C ASP A 250 -15.09 1.18 16.25
N LEU A 251 -15.56 2.25 15.61
CA LEU A 251 -14.70 3.31 15.11
C LEU A 251 -14.04 4.11 16.25
N GLY A 252 -14.68 4.15 17.42
CA GLY A 252 -14.14 4.79 18.61
C GLY A 252 -12.89 4.07 19.10
N GLU A 253 -12.93 2.72 19.17
CA GLU A 253 -11.77 1.91 19.55
C GLU A 253 -10.58 2.16 18.61
N VAL A 254 -10.81 2.24 17.30
CA VAL A 254 -9.76 2.47 16.31
C VAL A 254 -9.15 3.87 16.45
N LYS A 255 -9.96 4.90 16.70
CA LYS A 255 -9.49 6.27 17.00
C LYS A 255 -8.61 6.29 18.25
N GLU A 256 -9.07 5.66 19.34
CA GLU A 256 -8.31 5.58 20.59
C GLU A 256 -7.00 4.80 20.44
N ARG A 257 -7.01 3.74 19.62
CA ARG A 257 -5.79 3.01 19.27
C ARG A 257 -4.81 3.89 18.49
N ALA A 258 -5.28 4.64 17.49
CA ALA A 258 -4.46 5.60 16.75
C ALA A 258 -3.84 6.64 17.69
N LYS A 259 -4.61 7.19 18.63
CA LYS A 259 -4.13 8.14 19.64
C LYS A 259 -3.04 7.54 20.53
N ARG A 260 -3.22 6.32 21.01
CA ARG A 260 -2.18 5.62 21.81
C ARG A 260 -0.90 5.40 21.02
N ILE A 261 -1.00 4.98 19.74
CA ILE A 261 0.15 4.81 18.85
C ILE A 261 0.87 6.14 18.65
N ALA A 262 0.16 7.22 18.34
CA ALA A 262 0.74 8.55 18.14
C ALA A 262 1.48 9.03 19.39
N SER A 263 0.86 8.91 20.57
CA SER A 263 1.48 9.30 21.85
C SER A 263 2.74 8.48 22.14
N THR A 264 2.72 7.17 21.82
CA THR A 264 3.89 6.31 22.02
C THR A 264 5.01 6.63 21.05
N ILE A 265 4.70 6.96 19.79
CA ILE A 265 5.69 7.43 18.81
C ILE A 265 6.39 8.69 19.32
N ARG A 266 5.63 9.67 19.82
CA ARG A 266 6.21 10.90 20.40
C ARG A 266 7.09 10.61 21.61
N LEU A 267 6.65 9.72 22.50
CA LEU A 267 7.46 9.30 23.63
C LEU A 267 8.81 8.74 23.18
N PHE A 268 8.81 7.83 22.21
CA PHE A 268 10.03 7.19 21.71
C PHE A 268 10.96 8.20 21.02
N ILE A 269 10.42 9.15 20.26
CA ILE A 269 11.20 10.23 19.65
C ILE A 269 11.89 11.08 20.74
N ASN A 270 11.17 11.43 21.80
CA ASN A 270 11.69 12.23 22.91
C ASN A 270 12.74 11.47 23.76
N GLN A 271 12.68 10.13 23.79
CA GLN A 271 13.63 9.26 24.50
C GLN A 271 14.96 9.03 23.77
N GLY A 272 15.20 9.63 22.61
CA GLY A 272 16.48 9.51 21.90
C GLY A 272 16.36 9.07 20.44
N GLY A 273 15.24 9.30 19.80
CA GLY A 273 15.08 8.96 18.38
C GLY A 273 15.13 7.45 18.14
N LYS A 274 16.07 6.96 17.32
CA LYS A 274 16.21 5.53 16.98
C LYS A 274 16.26 4.63 18.22
N GLU A 275 16.93 5.05 19.27
CA GLU A 275 17.16 4.26 20.50
C GLU A 275 15.87 4.12 21.33
N GLY A 276 14.96 5.08 21.25
CA GLY A 276 13.64 5.01 21.87
C GLY A 276 12.74 3.94 21.24
N PHE A 277 12.95 3.61 19.95
CA PHE A 277 12.18 2.59 19.25
C PHE A 277 12.77 1.21 19.48
N TYR A 278 12.38 0.57 20.58
CA TYR A 278 12.90 -0.74 20.94
C TYR A 278 12.52 -1.83 19.92
N GLN A 279 13.36 -2.85 19.87
CA GLN A 279 13.15 -4.03 19.03
C GLN A 279 12.25 -5.03 19.76
N GLN A 280 11.13 -5.38 19.15
CA GLN A 280 10.31 -6.47 19.65
C GLN A 280 10.72 -7.78 18.98
N ILE A 281 11.62 -8.50 19.63
CA ILE A 281 12.11 -9.79 19.13
C ILE A 281 11.10 -10.88 19.44
N GLY A 282 10.69 -11.63 18.43
CA GLY A 282 9.81 -12.78 18.59
C GLY A 282 9.51 -13.49 17.28
N PRO A 283 9.16 -14.78 17.35
CA PRO A 283 8.87 -15.57 16.15
C PRO A 283 7.72 -14.98 15.33
N HIS A 284 6.70 -14.45 15.98
CA HIS A 284 5.54 -13.84 15.31
C HIS A 284 5.80 -12.42 14.79
N THR A 285 6.86 -11.76 15.24
CA THR A 285 7.19 -10.40 14.81
C THR A 285 8.26 -10.40 13.72
N CYS A 286 9.27 -11.27 13.87
CA CYS A 286 10.43 -11.28 13.00
C CYS A 286 10.39 -12.34 11.90
N PHE A 287 9.63 -13.43 12.08
CA PHE A 287 9.68 -14.60 11.20
C PHE A 287 8.31 -15.08 10.69
N SER A 288 7.19 -14.65 11.25
CA SER A 288 5.87 -15.13 10.85
C SER A 288 4.91 -13.97 10.54
N PRO A 289 4.08 -14.09 9.48
CA PRO A 289 3.98 -15.17 8.50
C PRO A 289 5.12 -15.16 7.45
N SER A 290 5.96 -14.12 7.45
CA SER A 290 7.15 -13.98 6.62
C SER A 290 8.26 -13.31 7.41
N ARG A 291 9.51 -13.50 6.97
CA ARG A 291 10.67 -12.84 7.56
C ARG A 291 10.49 -11.31 7.49
N CYS A 292 10.75 -10.63 8.59
CA CYS A 292 10.69 -9.18 8.65
C CYS A 292 11.71 -8.56 7.69
N ASN A 293 11.26 -7.63 6.85
CA ASN A 293 12.12 -6.95 5.87
C ASN A 293 13.29 -6.20 6.50
N TYR A 294 13.23 -5.83 7.78
CA TYR A 294 14.26 -5.08 8.49
C TYR A 294 15.10 -5.93 9.44
N LEU A 295 14.96 -7.26 9.40
CA LEU A 295 15.67 -8.15 10.31
C LEU A 295 17.20 -7.97 10.19
N ASN A 296 17.73 -7.87 8.99
CA ASN A 296 19.17 -7.70 8.76
C ASN A 296 19.73 -6.42 9.42
N ILE A 297 18.99 -5.31 9.36
CA ILE A 297 19.40 -4.08 10.07
C ILE A 297 19.30 -4.27 11.58
N CYS A 298 18.30 -4.98 12.06
CA CYS A 298 18.14 -5.24 13.49
C CYS A 298 19.25 -6.13 14.05
N GLU A 299 19.73 -7.10 13.28
CA GLU A 299 20.81 -8.02 13.65
C GLU A 299 22.19 -7.37 13.54
N SER A 300 22.46 -6.66 12.44
CA SER A 300 23.79 -6.08 12.18
C SER A 300 23.98 -4.67 12.73
N GLY A 301 22.91 -3.94 12.98
CA GLY A 301 22.93 -2.51 13.29
C GLY A 301 23.29 -1.60 12.09
N VAL A 302 23.58 -2.18 10.91
CA VAL A 302 24.08 -1.48 9.73
C VAL A 302 23.03 -1.43 8.62
N VAL A 303 22.82 -0.26 8.04
CA VAL A 303 21.99 -0.07 6.84
C VAL A 303 22.85 -0.32 5.60
N SER A 304 22.61 -1.42 4.91
CA SER A 304 23.29 -1.74 3.65
C SER A 304 22.49 -1.17 2.46
N GLU A 305 23.12 -0.35 1.63
CA GLU A 305 22.48 0.25 0.44
C GLU A 305 22.14 -0.79 -0.64
N ASN A 306 22.80 -1.94 -0.63
CA ASN A 306 22.47 -3.06 -1.52
C ASN A 306 21.16 -3.76 -1.13
N ILE A 307 20.72 -3.60 0.13
CA ILE A 307 19.50 -4.25 0.66
C ILE A 307 18.38 -3.24 0.83
N TYR A 308 18.70 -2.00 1.16
CA TYR A 308 17.73 -0.96 1.47
C TYR A 308 18.00 0.32 0.69
N ARG A 309 16.95 0.95 0.26
CA ARG A 309 16.98 2.29 -0.30
C ARG A 309 16.05 3.22 0.45
N LYS A 310 16.25 4.52 0.33
CA LYS A 310 15.27 5.51 0.76
C LYS A 310 14.04 5.38 -0.12
N ARG A 311 12.87 5.37 0.51
CA ARG A 311 11.60 5.39 -0.22
C ARG A 311 11.52 6.66 -1.04
N GLY A 312 11.41 6.53 -2.35
CA GLY A 312 11.22 7.63 -3.28
C GLY A 312 9.91 8.38 -3.03
N ASN A 313 9.83 9.57 -3.56
CA ASN A 313 8.59 10.34 -3.59
C ASN A 313 7.65 9.68 -4.61
N LYS A 314 6.64 8.95 -4.15
CA LYS A 314 5.63 8.39 -5.06
C LYS A 314 5.03 9.44 -6.01
N GLN A 315 4.96 10.71 -5.58
CA GLN A 315 4.43 11.81 -6.41
C GLN A 315 5.40 12.33 -7.47
N LEU A 316 6.73 12.11 -7.35
CA LEU A 316 7.70 12.49 -8.38
C LEU A 316 7.85 11.38 -9.43
N ASP A 317 7.85 10.12 -8.98
CA ASP A 317 7.95 8.96 -9.89
C ASP A 317 6.71 8.82 -10.81
N GLU A 318 5.52 9.25 -10.34
CA GLU A 318 4.29 9.24 -11.13
C GLU A 318 4.23 10.39 -12.16
N LYS A 319 4.94 11.51 -11.94
CA LYS A 319 5.00 12.62 -12.91
C LYS A 319 6.00 12.38 -14.03
N GLU A 320 7.09 11.66 -13.79
CA GLU A 320 8.03 11.28 -14.84
C GLU A 320 7.48 10.18 -15.76
N GLY A 321 6.50 9.39 -15.28
CA GLY A 321 5.83 8.35 -16.07
C GLY A 321 4.67 8.83 -16.96
N THR A 322 4.15 10.05 -16.74
CA THR A 322 3.02 10.59 -17.52
C THR A 322 3.45 11.46 -18.71
N ASP A 323 4.71 11.88 -18.78
CA ASP A 323 5.20 12.71 -19.90
C ASP A 323 5.62 11.90 -21.14
N VAL A 324 5.49 10.57 -21.12
CA VAL A 324 5.89 9.69 -22.24
C VAL A 324 4.71 9.23 -23.13
N ILE A 325 3.46 9.60 -22.80
CA ILE A 325 2.27 9.12 -23.54
C ILE A 325 1.52 10.25 -24.27
N THR A 326 2.12 11.41 -24.46
CA THR A 326 1.55 12.44 -25.37
C THR A 326 2.58 12.83 -26.41
N GLY A 327 2.69 12.01 -27.45
CA GLY A 327 3.44 12.29 -28.68
C GLY A 327 2.76 11.62 -29.85
#